data_5ae67f6c0efaf4a4b78f80b910851beb
#
_entry.id   5ae67f6c0efaf4a4b78f80b910851beb
#
_cell.length_a   1.000
_cell.length_b   1.000
_cell.length_c   1.000
_cell.angle_alpha   90.00
_cell.angle_beta   90.00
_cell.angle_gamma   90.00
#
_symmetry.space_group_name_H-M   'P 1'
#
loop_
_entity.id
_entity.type
_entity.pdbx_description
1 polymer ?
#
loop_
_entity_poly.entity_id
_entity_poly.type
_entity_poly.pdbx_seq_one_letter_code
_entity_poly.pdbx_strand_id
1 'polypeptide(L)'
;ALGGGLEVALGCDYRVALDSARLGLPEVKLGLLPGAGGTQRLPRLVGAQKALEMVVGGNPVKAKEALSLGLVDEMVSGDLLDGALAYTRQLLADNAPLRKLRDLAVSDAQDGLFDQFEQSIARKQRGFKAPFSCIKAVRAAVELPFDKGVERERELFFELLVSPESAAQRHVFFAEREVAKVPGPVSYTHLRAHETSRY
;
A
#
# COMPACT_ATOMS: atom_id res chain seq x y z
N ALA A 1 3.63 -0.19 8.68
CA ALA A 1 4.30 0.42 7.53
C ALA A 1 3.26 0.75 6.46
N LEU A 2 3.24 1.99 5.99
CA LEU A 2 2.32 2.47 4.96
C LEU A 2 3.10 3.19 3.86
N GLY A 3 2.59 3.09 2.62
CA GLY A 3 3.16 3.79 1.47
C GLY A 3 4.63 3.44 1.25
N GLY A 4 5.47 4.43 0.98
CA GLY A 4 6.91 4.25 0.78
C GLY A 4 7.62 3.47 1.89
N GLY A 5 7.13 3.55 3.15
CA GLY A 5 7.65 2.74 4.25
C GLY A 5 7.39 1.22 4.05
N LEU A 6 6.25 0.85 3.47
CA LEU A 6 6.01 -0.53 3.08
C LEU A 6 6.82 -0.91 1.83
N GLU A 7 7.00 0.00 0.88
CA GLU A 7 7.83 -0.25 -0.31
C GLU A 7 9.28 -0.55 0.03
N VAL A 8 9.84 0.16 1.05
CA VAL A 8 11.18 -0.16 1.59
C VAL A 8 11.20 -1.56 2.20
N ALA A 9 10.20 -1.90 3.02
CA ALA A 9 10.10 -3.24 3.62
C ALA A 9 9.95 -4.35 2.54
N LEU A 10 9.24 -4.08 1.46
CA LEU A 10 9.12 -4.99 0.31
C LEU A 10 10.45 -5.15 -0.47
N GLY A 11 11.40 -4.24 -0.29
CA GLY A 11 12.76 -4.36 -0.81
C GLY A 11 13.63 -5.35 -0.03
N CYS A 12 13.23 -5.74 1.18
CA CYS A 12 13.96 -6.67 2.04
C CYS A 12 13.56 -8.13 1.76
N ASP A 13 14.46 -9.06 2.06
CA ASP A 13 14.24 -10.50 1.88
C ASP A 13 13.23 -11.06 2.88
N TYR A 14 13.26 -10.59 4.13
CA TYR A 14 12.39 -11.00 5.23
C TYR A 14 11.79 -9.81 5.94
N ARG A 15 10.61 -9.98 6.49
CA ARG A 15 9.81 -8.92 7.14
C ARG A 15 9.18 -9.44 8.42
N VAL A 16 9.31 -8.67 9.49
CA VAL A 16 8.60 -8.92 10.74
C VAL A 16 7.70 -7.75 11.10
N ALA A 17 6.67 -8.00 11.88
CA ALA A 17 5.75 -6.95 12.31
C ALA A 17 5.24 -7.19 13.74
N LEU A 18 4.94 -6.10 14.45
CA LEU A 18 4.16 -6.17 15.70
C LEU A 18 2.69 -6.48 15.40
N ASP A 19 1.97 -7.09 16.33
CA ASP A 19 0.53 -7.38 16.19
C ASP A 19 -0.31 -6.13 15.93
N SER A 20 0.08 -4.99 16.50
CA SER A 20 -0.59 -3.69 16.28
C SER A 20 -0.34 -3.08 14.92
N ALA A 21 0.58 -3.63 14.11
CA ALA A 21 0.97 -3.04 12.84
C ALA A 21 -0.16 -3.08 11.80
N ARG A 22 -0.13 -2.04 10.95
CA ARG A 22 -0.95 -1.96 9.73
C ARG A 22 -0.03 -1.77 8.54
N LEU A 23 -0.29 -2.53 7.48
CA LEU A 23 0.52 -2.54 6.26
C LEU A 23 -0.35 -2.24 5.05
N GLY A 24 0.07 -1.30 4.20
CA GLY A 24 -0.70 -0.94 3.02
C GLY A 24 -0.02 0.11 2.14
N LEU A 25 -0.59 0.30 0.97
CA LEU A 25 -0.14 1.26 -0.04
C LEU A 25 -1.28 2.25 -0.34
N PRO A 26 -1.44 3.32 0.47
CA PRO A 26 -2.59 4.23 0.40
C PRO A 26 -2.43 5.37 -0.61
N GLU A 27 -1.44 5.34 -1.49
CA GLU A 27 -1.09 6.41 -2.43
C GLU A 27 -2.26 6.83 -3.33
N VAL A 28 -3.15 5.90 -3.64
CA VAL A 28 -4.37 6.18 -4.43
C VAL A 28 -5.25 7.26 -3.81
N LYS A 29 -5.25 7.39 -2.48
CA LYS A 29 -5.99 8.43 -1.74
C LYS A 29 -5.40 9.83 -1.95
N LEU A 30 -4.19 9.91 -2.47
CA LEU A 30 -3.51 11.15 -2.85
C LEU A 30 -3.55 11.38 -4.39
N GLY A 31 -4.32 10.57 -5.12
CA GLY A 31 -4.33 10.60 -6.57
C GLY A 31 -3.04 10.14 -7.21
N LEU A 32 -2.29 9.27 -6.50
CA LEU A 32 -1.03 8.67 -6.94
C LEU A 32 -1.13 7.14 -6.93
N LEU A 33 -0.10 6.48 -7.41
CA LEU A 33 0.14 5.06 -7.21
C LEU A 33 1.45 4.85 -6.41
N PRO A 34 1.71 3.68 -5.83
CA PRO A 34 3.01 3.36 -5.24
C PRO A 34 4.10 3.45 -6.30
N GLY A 35 5.12 4.28 -6.08
CA GLY A 35 6.11 4.65 -7.10
C GLY A 35 7.54 4.17 -6.84
N ALA A 36 7.75 3.34 -5.81
CA ALA A 36 9.07 2.79 -5.47
C ALA A 36 9.12 1.25 -5.58
N GLY A 37 8.37 0.69 -6.53
CA GLY A 37 8.30 -0.73 -6.82
C GLY A 37 7.22 -1.48 -6.04
N GLY A 38 6.33 -0.78 -5.35
CA GLY A 38 5.25 -1.37 -4.56
C GLY A 38 4.27 -2.15 -5.42
N THR A 39 3.86 -1.60 -6.57
CA THR A 39 2.95 -2.27 -7.51
C THR A 39 3.58 -3.50 -8.17
N GLN A 40 4.91 -3.60 -8.13
CA GLN A 40 5.65 -4.72 -8.72
C GLN A 40 5.98 -5.79 -7.69
N ARG A 41 6.29 -5.41 -6.43
CA ARG A 41 6.65 -6.36 -5.37
C ARG A 41 5.46 -6.95 -4.64
N LEU A 42 4.44 -6.13 -4.34
CA LEU A 42 3.27 -6.58 -3.59
C LEU A 42 2.56 -7.77 -4.26
N PRO A 43 2.24 -7.74 -5.59
CA PRO A 43 1.54 -8.86 -6.22
C PRO A 43 2.34 -10.17 -6.22
N ARG A 44 3.66 -10.10 -6.13
CA ARG A 44 4.54 -11.27 -6.02
C ARG A 44 4.50 -11.96 -4.66
N LEU A 45 3.95 -11.29 -3.65
CA LEU A 45 3.72 -11.87 -2.32
C LEU A 45 2.28 -12.30 -2.10
N VAL A 46 1.34 -11.43 -2.43
CA VAL A 46 -0.06 -11.59 -2.04
C VAL A 46 -0.97 -12.01 -3.20
N GLY A 47 -0.41 -12.17 -4.40
CA GLY A 47 -1.16 -12.44 -5.63
C GLY A 47 -1.74 -11.17 -6.28
N ALA A 48 -2.17 -11.30 -7.54
CA ALA A 48 -2.66 -10.18 -8.33
C ALA A 48 -3.98 -9.63 -7.80
N GLN A 49 -4.93 -10.51 -7.45
CA GLN A 49 -6.25 -10.11 -6.94
C GLN A 49 -6.13 -9.28 -5.65
N LYS A 50 -5.39 -9.79 -4.66
CA LYS A 50 -5.23 -9.11 -3.38
C LYS A 50 -4.43 -7.81 -3.52
N ALA A 51 -3.42 -7.80 -4.39
CA ALA A 51 -2.67 -6.58 -4.69
C ALA A 51 -3.55 -5.48 -5.29
N LEU A 52 -4.45 -5.81 -6.23
CA LEU A 52 -5.44 -4.88 -6.77
C LEU A 52 -6.32 -4.29 -5.65
N GLU A 53 -6.86 -5.13 -4.76
CA GLU A 53 -7.67 -4.68 -3.63
C GLU A 53 -6.91 -3.70 -2.73
N MET A 54 -5.66 -4.00 -2.40
CA MET A 54 -4.84 -3.18 -1.51
C MET A 54 -4.39 -1.87 -2.17
N VAL A 55 -3.94 -1.90 -3.43
CA VAL A 55 -3.38 -0.73 -4.11
C VAL A 55 -4.48 0.20 -4.60
N VAL A 56 -5.55 -0.34 -5.19
CA VAL A 56 -6.68 0.44 -5.72
C VAL A 56 -7.60 0.94 -4.62
N GLY A 57 -7.80 0.13 -3.57
CA GLY A 57 -8.58 0.53 -2.39
C GLY A 57 -7.82 1.43 -1.43
N GLY A 58 -6.50 1.32 -1.39
CA GLY A 58 -5.65 2.07 -0.47
C GLY A 58 -5.92 1.78 1.00
N ASN A 59 -6.49 0.61 1.32
CA ASN A 59 -6.81 0.23 2.69
C ASN A 59 -5.73 -0.70 3.25
N PRO A 60 -5.21 -0.41 4.45
CA PRO A 60 -4.20 -1.25 5.06
C PRO A 60 -4.81 -2.53 5.62
N VAL A 61 -4.04 -3.61 5.57
CA VAL A 61 -4.32 -4.87 6.26
C VAL A 61 -3.70 -4.86 7.67
N LYS A 62 -4.27 -5.64 8.60
CA LYS A 62 -3.70 -5.86 9.93
C LYS A 62 -2.54 -6.86 9.86
N ALA A 63 -1.64 -6.83 10.85
CA ALA A 63 -0.48 -7.71 10.91
C ALA A 63 -0.83 -9.19 10.78
N LYS A 64 -1.89 -9.66 11.45
CA LYS A 64 -2.35 -11.05 11.35
C LYS A 64 -2.78 -11.45 9.94
N GLU A 65 -3.48 -10.56 9.23
CA GLU A 65 -3.82 -10.79 7.82
C GLU A 65 -2.56 -10.72 6.94
N ALA A 66 -1.66 -9.77 7.20
CA ALA A 66 -0.39 -9.66 6.48
C ALA A 66 0.46 -10.94 6.61
N LEU A 67 0.48 -11.56 7.79
CA LEU A 67 1.14 -12.85 8.00
C LEU A 67 0.48 -13.96 7.16
N SER A 68 -0.85 -14.07 7.20
CA SER A 68 -1.55 -15.10 6.40
C SER A 68 -1.40 -14.92 4.88
N LEU A 69 -1.15 -13.70 4.43
CA LEU A 69 -0.89 -13.37 3.02
C LEU A 69 0.59 -13.54 2.61
N GLY A 70 1.49 -13.85 3.55
CA GLY A 70 2.94 -13.87 3.29
C GLY A 70 3.57 -12.48 3.10
N LEU A 71 2.82 -11.41 3.40
CA LEU A 71 3.32 -10.03 3.33
C LEU A 71 4.36 -9.76 4.43
N VAL A 72 4.22 -10.40 5.59
CA VAL A 72 5.23 -10.52 6.63
C VAL A 72 5.50 -12.00 6.94
N ASP A 73 6.69 -12.29 7.41
CA ASP A 73 7.19 -13.65 7.63
C ASP A 73 6.97 -14.10 9.08
N GLU A 74 7.02 -13.14 10.03
CA GLU A 74 6.88 -13.43 11.45
C GLU A 74 6.21 -12.26 12.17
N MET A 75 5.41 -12.58 13.18
CA MET A 75 4.88 -11.58 14.13
C MET A 75 5.70 -11.61 15.40
N VAL A 76 6.20 -10.46 15.82
CA VAL A 76 7.00 -10.31 17.03
C VAL A 76 6.21 -9.57 18.10
N SER A 77 6.49 -9.88 19.36
CA SER A 77 5.90 -9.24 20.54
C SER A 77 6.95 -8.45 21.31
N GLY A 78 6.50 -7.46 22.08
CA GLY A 78 7.39 -6.60 22.84
C GLY A 78 8.10 -5.55 21.98
N ASP A 79 9.40 -5.42 22.12
CA ASP A 79 10.17 -4.47 21.30
C ASP A 79 10.42 -5.02 19.89
N LEU A 80 10.12 -4.18 18.88
CA LEU A 80 10.24 -4.57 17.47
C LEU A 80 11.68 -4.86 17.09
N LEU A 81 12.64 -4.07 17.58
CA LEU A 81 14.04 -4.24 17.22
C LEU A 81 14.60 -5.53 17.81
N ASP A 82 14.29 -5.81 19.08
CA ASP A 82 14.72 -7.05 19.74
C ASP A 82 14.13 -8.27 19.03
N GLY A 83 12.83 -8.22 18.68
CA GLY A 83 12.18 -9.27 17.91
C GLY A 83 12.78 -9.48 16.53
N ALA A 84 13.07 -8.39 15.80
CA ALA A 84 13.71 -8.45 14.49
C ALA A 84 15.13 -9.03 14.56
N LEU A 85 15.90 -8.66 15.59
CA LEU A 85 17.24 -9.21 15.84
C LEU A 85 17.20 -10.71 16.18
N ALA A 86 16.24 -11.11 17.01
CA ALA A 86 16.04 -12.54 17.35
C ALA A 86 15.71 -13.35 16.09
N TYR A 87 14.75 -12.87 15.30
CA TYR A 87 14.37 -13.53 14.05
C TYR A 87 15.53 -13.58 13.04
N THR A 88 16.30 -12.51 12.92
CA THR A 88 17.49 -12.48 12.04
C THR A 88 18.53 -13.51 12.48
N ARG A 89 18.80 -13.64 13.79
CA ARG A 89 19.73 -14.65 14.31
C ARG A 89 19.24 -16.08 14.01
N GLN A 90 17.94 -16.32 14.10
CA GLN A 90 17.35 -17.60 13.72
C GLN A 90 17.56 -17.89 12.24
N LEU A 91 17.25 -16.93 11.36
CA LEU A 91 17.46 -17.10 9.90
C LEU A 91 18.92 -17.42 9.56
N LEU A 92 19.87 -16.78 10.24
CA LEU A 92 21.30 -17.06 10.07
C LEU A 92 21.68 -18.47 10.56
N ALA A 93 21.16 -18.89 11.73
CA ALA A 93 21.41 -20.24 12.26
C ALA A 93 20.84 -21.33 11.35
N ASP A 94 19.69 -21.09 10.75
CA ASP A 94 19.02 -22.01 9.84
C ASP A 94 19.58 -21.96 8.39
N ASN A 95 20.58 -21.10 8.13
CA ASN A 95 21.10 -20.83 6.79
C ASN A 95 19.98 -20.50 5.79
N ALA A 96 18.99 -19.72 6.23
CA ALA A 96 17.84 -19.37 5.41
C ALA A 96 18.26 -18.63 4.13
N PRO A 97 17.72 -18.99 2.96
CA PRO A 97 18.13 -18.41 1.69
C PRO A 97 17.64 -16.96 1.57
N LEU A 98 18.39 -16.11 0.88
CA LEU A 98 17.91 -14.80 0.50
C LEU A 98 16.72 -14.93 -0.49
N ARG A 99 15.67 -14.14 -0.26
CA ARG A 99 14.42 -14.19 -1.06
C ARG A 99 14.15 -12.83 -1.71
N LYS A 100 14.61 -12.68 -2.93
CA LYS A 100 14.37 -11.44 -3.69
C LYS A 100 12.99 -11.49 -4.33
N LEU A 101 12.09 -10.62 -3.92
CA LEU A 101 10.72 -10.57 -4.46
C LEU A 101 10.67 -10.34 -5.97
N ARG A 102 11.68 -9.67 -6.52
CA ARG A 102 11.78 -9.46 -7.97
C ARG A 102 11.88 -10.76 -8.80
N ASP A 103 12.36 -11.83 -8.16
CA ASP A 103 12.59 -13.12 -8.82
C ASP A 103 11.37 -14.05 -8.72
N LEU A 104 10.36 -13.66 -7.95
CA LEU A 104 9.11 -14.43 -7.81
C LEU A 104 8.15 -14.13 -8.97
N ALA A 105 7.38 -15.14 -9.36
CA ALA A 105 6.24 -14.97 -10.24
C ALA A 105 5.02 -14.43 -9.48
N VAL A 106 4.14 -13.72 -10.17
CA VAL A 106 2.83 -13.35 -9.62
C VAL A 106 1.87 -14.53 -9.75
N SER A 107 1.20 -14.89 -8.66
CA SER A 107 0.16 -15.93 -8.65
C SER A 107 -1.22 -15.38 -8.98
N ASP A 108 -2.18 -16.25 -9.24
CA ASP A 108 -3.63 -15.97 -9.40
C ASP A 108 -4.02 -14.92 -10.48
N ALA A 109 -3.14 -14.64 -11.42
CA ALA A 109 -3.43 -13.75 -12.55
C ALA A 109 -4.29 -14.48 -13.60
N GLN A 110 -5.58 -14.66 -13.29
CA GLN A 110 -6.54 -15.32 -14.18
C GLN A 110 -6.88 -14.41 -15.37
N ASP A 111 -7.24 -15.03 -16.49
CA ASP A 111 -7.71 -14.31 -17.67
C ASP A 111 -8.92 -13.44 -17.33
N GLY A 112 -8.87 -12.18 -17.78
CA GLY A 112 -9.94 -11.21 -17.56
C GLY A 112 -9.97 -10.56 -16.17
N LEU A 113 -9.10 -10.94 -15.21
CA LEU A 113 -9.05 -10.38 -13.86
C LEU A 113 -9.05 -8.84 -13.86
N PHE A 114 -8.12 -8.25 -14.61
CA PHE A 114 -7.93 -6.81 -14.62
C PHE A 114 -9.11 -6.05 -15.23
N ASP A 115 -9.69 -6.59 -16.31
CA ASP A 115 -10.84 -5.97 -16.99
C ASP A 115 -12.10 -6.06 -16.14
N GLN A 116 -12.32 -7.18 -15.48
CA GLN A 116 -13.41 -7.35 -14.52
C GLN A 116 -13.26 -6.42 -13.32
N PHE A 117 -12.04 -6.30 -12.78
CA PHE A 117 -11.77 -5.42 -11.65
C PHE A 117 -11.99 -3.95 -12.05
N GLU A 118 -11.51 -3.53 -13.22
CA GLU A 118 -11.72 -2.19 -13.76
C GLU A 118 -13.22 -1.87 -13.92
N GLN A 119 -14.00 -2.78 -14.51
CA GLN A 119 -15.44 -2.63 -14.64
C GLN A 119 -16.13 -2.50 -13.27
N SER A 120 -15.70 -3.27 -12.28
CA SER A 120 -16.30 -3.26 -10.93
C SER A 120 -16.16 -1.92 -10.22
N ILE A 121 -15.09 -1.17 -10.49
CA ILE A 121 -14.81 0.13 -9.87
C ILE A 121 -15.23 1.33 -10.73
N ALA A 122 -15.46 1.16 -12.03
CA ALA A 122 -15.65 2.23 -13.00
C ALA A 122 -16.68 3.28 -12.56
N ARG A 123 -17.84 2.83 -12.03
CA ARG A 123 -18.88 3.74 -11.55
C ARG A 123 -18.47 4.54 -10.32
N LYS A 124 -17.83 3.87 -9.32
CA LYS A 124 -17.46 4.48 -8.04
C LYS A 124 -16.26 5.40 -8.18
N GLN A 125 -15.34 5.07 -9.09
CA GLN A 125 -14.09 5.80 -9.30
C GLN A 125 -14.14 6.76 -10.50
N ARG A 126 -15.37 7.11 -10.93
CA ARG A 126 -15.55 8.03 -12.05
C ARG A 126 -14.91 9.40 -11.76
N GLY A 127 -14.03 9.85 -12.63
CA GLY A 127 -13.30 11.13 -12.50
C GLY A 127 -11.95 11.03 -11.78
N PHE A 128 -11.62 9.86 -11.19
CA PHE A 128 -10.31 9.62 -10.60
C PHE A 128 -9.42 8.83 -11.57
N LYS A 129 -8.19 9.30 -11.80
CA LYS A 129 -7.22 8.61 -12.69
C LYS A 129 -6.41 7.55 -11.96
N ALA A 130 -6.03 7.83 -10.72
CA ALA A 130 -5.11 6.99 -9.95
C ALA A 130 -5.58 5.53 -9.82
N PRO A 131 -6.86 5.19 -9.52
CA PRO A 131 -7.32 3.81 -9.44
C PRO A 131 -7.05 3.00 -10.70
N PHE A 132 -7.28 3.61 -11.87
CA PHE A 132 -7.06 2.94 -13.17
C PHE A 132 -5.57 2.81 -13.51
N SER A 133 -4.76 3.79 -13.13
CA SER A 133 -3.30 3.69 -13.25
C SER A 133 -2.72 2.64 -12.30
N CYS A 134 -3.28 2.47 -11.11
CA CYS A 134 -2.94 1.38 -10.20
C CYS A 134 -3.20 0.00 -10.84
N ILE A 135 -4.35 -0.19 -11.48
CA ILE A 135 -4.68 -1.44 -12.20
C ILE A 135 -3.63 -1.71 -13.29
N LYS A 136 -3.30 -0.70 -14.12
CA LYS A 136 -2.29 -0.82 -15.18
C LYS A 136 -0.92 -1.19 -14.62
N ALA A 137 -0.52 -0.61 -13.48
CA ALA A 137 0.77 -0.89 -12.85
C ALA A 137 0.83 -2.31 -12.29
N VAL A 138 -0.24 -2.81 -11.65
CA VAL A 138 -0.32 -4.20 -11.16
C VAL A 138 -0.38 -5.17 -12.33
N ARG A 139 -1.10 -4.86 -13.42
CA ARG A 139 -1.10 -5.65 -14.66
C ARG A 139 0.31 -5.79 -15.23
N ALA A 140 1.10 -4.71 -15.24
CA ALA A 140 2.49 -4.74 -15.69
C ALA A 140 3.37 -5.71 -14.87
N ALA A 141 3.07 -5.93 -13.59
CA ALA A 141 3.78 -6.90 -12.77
C ALA A 141 3.57 -8.36 -13.22
N VAL A 142 2.45 -8.63 -13.89
CA VAL A 142 2.10 -9.94 -14.46
C VAL A 142 2.66 -10.11 -15.87
N GLU A 143 2.48 -9.07 -16.69
CA GLU A 143 2.74 -9.16 -18.13
C GLU A 143 4.19 -8.85 -18.53
N LEU A 144 4.94 -8.15 -17.66
CA LEU A 144 6.30 -7.70 -18.00
C LEU A 144 7.36 -8.27 -17.04
N PRO A 145 8.62 -8.39 -17.51
CA PRO A 145 9.75 -8.62 -16.61
C PRO A 145 9.82 -7.52 -15.54
N PHE A 146 10.32 -7.85 -14.35
CA PHE A 146 10.30 -6.97 -13.18
C PHE A 146 10.80 -5.55 -13.47
N ASP A 147 11.96 -5.41 -14.11
CA ASP A 147 12.55 -4.09 -14.38
C ASP A 147 11.69 -3.26 -15.35
N LYS A 148 11.06 -3.91 -16.34
CA LYS A 148 10.12 -3.27 -17.25
C LYS A 148 8.81 -2.88 -16.56
N GLY A 149 8.34 -3.70 -15.64
CA GLY A 149 7.21 -3.37 -14.77
C GLY A 149 7.50 -2.13 -13.91
N VAL A 150 8.71 -2.02 -13.33
CA VAL A 150 9.14 -0.85 -12.55
C VAL A 150 9.27 0.40 -13.44
N GLU A 151 9.78 0.27 -14.66
CA GLU A 151 9.79 1.38 -15.62
C GLU A 151 8.35 1.87 -15.90
N ARG A 152 7.43 0.94 -16.14
CA ARG A 152 6.00 1.24 -16.39
C ARG A 152 5.32 1.86 -15.17
N GLU A 153 5.58 1.37 -13.97
CA GLU A 153 5.11 1.95 -12.71
C GLU A 153 5.55 3.43 -12.62
N ARG A 154 6.82 3.70 -12.88
CA ARG A 154 7.40 5.05 -12.82
C ARG A 154 6.75 5.99 -13.83
N GLU A 155 6.53 5.57 -15.07
CA GLU A 155 5.83 6.37 -16.08
C GLU A 155 4.43 6.77 -15.58
N LEU A 156 3.65 5.79 -15.14
CA LEU A 156 2.30 6.01 -14.63
C LEU A 156 2.29 6.90 -13.38
N PHE A 157 3.30 6.76 -12.50
CA PHE A 157 3.45 7.61 -11.33
C PHE A 157 3.67 9.08 -11.73
N PHE A 158 4.57 9.34 -12.68
CA PHE A 158 4.83 10.70 -13.13
C PHE A 158 3.64 11.32 -13.86
N GLU A 159 2.90 10.56 -14.68
CA GLU A 159 1.65 11.02 -15.27
C GLU A 159 0.65 11.50 -14.23
N LEU A 160 0.52 10.75 -13.11
CA LEU A 160 -0.36 11.11 -12.00
C LEU A 160 0.18 12.30 -11.21
N LEU A 161 1.48 12.33 -10.92
CA LEU A 161 2.12 13.35 -10.09
C LEU A 161 1.88 14.77 -10.61
N VAL A 162 1.91 14.95 -11.94
CA VAL A 162 1.69 16.23 -12.60
C VAL A 162 0.21 16.50 -12.92
N SER A 163 -0.69 15.57 -12.60
CA SER A 163 -2.11 15.72 -12.91
C SER A 163 -2.80 16.70 -11.93
N PRO A 164 -3.75 17.50 -12.42
CA PRO A 164 -4.54 18.40 -11.58
C PRO A 164 -5.36 17.64 -10.54
N GLU A 165 -5.81 16.42 -10.84
CA GLU A 165 -6.56 15.59 -9.90
C GLU A 165 -5.71 15.19 -8.69
N SER A 166 -4.46 14.75 -8.90
CA SER A 166 -3.54 14.45 -7.81
C SER A 166 -3.15 15.70 -7.03
N ALA A 167 -2.92 16.83 -7.72
CA ALA A 167 -2.63 18.09 -7.04
C ALA A 167 -3.78 18.50 -6.12
N ALA A 168 -5.04 18.38 -6.57
CA ALA A 168 -6.22 18.68 -5.78
C ALA A 168 -6.35 17.75 -4.55
N GLN A 169 -6.18 16.43 -4.75
CA GLN A 169 -6.29 15.46 -3.65
C GLN A 169 -5.19 15.67 -2.60
N ARG A 170 -3.95 15.94 -3.01
CA ARG A 170 -2.87 16.28 -2.08
C ARG A 170 -3.16 17.59 -1.34
N HIS A 171 -3.70 18.60 -2.02
CA HIS A 171 -4.08 19.86 -1.37
C HIS A 171 -5.12 19.63 -0.28
N VAL A 172 -6.20 18.90 -0.59
CA VAL A 172 -7.26 18.58 0.40
C VAL A 172 -6.67 17.80 1.58
N PHE A 173 -5.83 16.81 1.33
CA PHE A 173 -5.19 16.02 2.38
C PHE A 173 -4.38 16.86 3.37
N PHE A 174 -3.64 17.86 2.89
CA PHE A 174 -2.90 18.77 3.77
C PHE A 174 -3.81 19.80 4.44
N ALA A 175 -4.82 20.31 3.73
CA ALA A 175 -5.79 21.24 4.27
C ALA A 175 -6.57 20.63 5.45
N GLU A 176 -7.06 19.39 5.33
CA GLU A 176 -7.73 18.67 6.41
C GLU A 176 -6.84 18.52 7.65
N ARG A 177 -5.56 18.26 7.48
CA ARG A 177 -4.60 18.18 8.58
C ARG A 177 -4.33 19.54 9.24
N GLU A 178 -4.28 20.59 8.44
CA GLU A 178 -4.06 21.94 8.95
C GLU A 178 -5.26 22.47 9.74
N VAL A 179 -6.47 22.24 9.23
CA VAL A 179 -7.72 22.62 9.92
C VAL A 179 -7.87 21.88 11.26
N ALA A 180 -7.34 20.67 11.38
CA ALA A 180 -7.35 19.91 12.63
C ALA A 180 -6.40 20.48 13.71
N LYS A 181 -5.48 21.39 13.34
CA LYS A 181 -4.59 22.07 14.27
C LYS A 181 -5.29 23.33 14.80
N VAL A 182 -5.88 23.22 15.98
CA VAL A 182 -6.49 24.38 16.64
C VAL A 182 -5.41 25.15 17.40
N PRO A 183 -5.15 26.45 17.08
CA PRO A 183 -4.17 27.25 17.80
C PRO A 183 -4.64 27.57 19.22
N GLY A 184 -3.76 27.39 20.21
CA GLY A 184 -3.98 27.77 21.60
C GLY A 184 -4.57 26.69 22.49
N PRO A 185 -4.68 26.94 23.81
CA PRO A 185 -5.24 25.98 24.73
C PRO A 185 -6.77 25.92 24.53
N VAL A 186 -7.22 24.82 23.92
CA VAL A 186 -8.64 24.56 23.70
C VAL A 186 -9.23 23.77 24.86
N SER A 187 -9.81 24.47 25.82
CA SER A 187 -10.66 23.86 26.86
C SER A 187 -12.02 23.38 26.32
N TYR A 188 -12.29 23.57 25.02
CA TYR A 188 -13.60 23.35 24.39
C TYR A 188 -13.59 22.29 23.29
N THR A 189 -12.58 21.47 23.16
CA THR A 189 -12.51 20.40 22.15
C THR A 189 -13.49 19.24 22.35
N HIS A 190 -14.47 19.40 23.23
CA HIS A 190 -15.52 18.41 23.48
C HIS A 190 -16.90 18.83 22.96
N LEU A 191 -16.98 19.78 22.05
CA LEU A 191 -18.20 19.91 21.24
C LEU A 191 -18.35 18.66 20.39
N ARG A 192 -19.07 17.69 20.93
CA ARG A 192 -19.42 16.47 20.23
C ARG A 192 -20.30 16.84 19.05
N ALA A 193 -20.07 16.24 17.91
CA ALA A 193 -20.89 16.37 16.70
C ALA A 193 -22.40 16.08 16.91
N HIS A 194 -22.80 15.64 18.09
CA HIS A 194 -24.18 15.38 18.49
C HIS A 194 -24.96 16.60 18.93
N GLU A 195 -24.32 17.74 19.18
CA GLU A 195 -25.00 18.94 19.65
C GLU A 195 -25.46 19.86 18.52
N THR A 196 -25.04 19.62 17.29
CA THR A 196 -25.43 20.42 16.12
C THR A 196 -26.67 19.90 15.39
N SER A 197 -27.31 18.81 15.84
CA SER A 197 -28.47 18.22 15.16
C SER A 197 -29.83 18.56 15.77
N ARG A 198 -29.92 19.67 16.53
CA ARG A 198 -31.19 20.19 17.06
C ARG A 198 -31.30 21.68 16.81
N TYR A 199 -31.47 22.05 15.55
CA TYR A 199 -32.22 23.28 15.17
C TYR A 199 -32.66 23.13 13.71
#